data_f519498e262e69be89726a766e53548d
#
_entry.id   f519498e262e69be89726a766e53548d
#
_cell.length_a   1.000
_cell.length_b   1.000
_cell.length_c   1.000
_cell.angle_alpha   90.00
_cell.angle_beta   90.00
_cell.angle_gamma   90.00
#
_symmetry.space_group_name_H-M   'P 1'
#
loop_
_entity.id
_entity.type
_entity.pdbx_description
1 polymer ?
#
loop_
_entity_poly.entity_id
_entity_poly.type
_entity_poly.pdbx_seq_one_letter_code
_entity_poly.pdbx_strand_id
1 'polypeptide(L)'
;MEKNYKKEGKYSYYEVGEGTPILVLHGLMGGLSNFGGVADYFSTKGYKVVIPELPLYTQNILKTNVKAFAKYVKDFITFKGFDRVILLGNSLGGHIALYHSKMYPEKVAGLVITGSSGLYESAMGDSYPKRGDYEYIKKKAEGVF
;
A
#
# COMPACT_ATOMS: atom_id res chain seq x y z
N MET A 1 15.49 10.42 -6.72
CA MET A 1 14.81 9.60 -5.72
C MET A 1 15.44 9.66 -4.32
N GLU A 2 16.76 9.56 -4.16
CA GLU A 2 17.39 9.54 -2.83
C GLU A 2 17.09 10.77 -1.95
N LYS A 3 17.02 11.97 -2.51
CA LYS A 3 16.77 13.22 -1.75
C LYS A 3 15.39 13.28 -1.07
N ASN A 4 14.42 12.51 -1.54
CA ASN A 4 13.04 12.53 -1.05
C ASN A 4 12.72 11.34 -0.15
N TYR A 5 13.71 10.47 0.09
CA TYR A 5 13.59 9.37 1.01
C TYR A 5 13.93 9.84 2.43
N LYS A 6 13.04 9.52 3.36
CA LYS A 6 13.14 9.94 4.76
C LYS A 6 13.08 8.74 5.69
N LYS A 7 13.84 8.80 6.75
CA LYS A 7 13.77 7.83 7.85
C LYS A 7 13.61 8.59 9.15
N GLU A 8 12.44 8.45 9.77
CA GLU A 8 12.05 9.16 10.99
C GLU A 8 11.42 8.18 11.99
N GLY A 9 12.10 7.98 13.13
CA GLY A 9 11.70 6.98 14.11
C GLY A 9 11.64 5.58 13.51
N LYS A 10 10.49 4.94 13.61
CA LYS A 10 10.24 3.61 13.03
C LYS A 10 9.76 3.63 11.57
N TYR A 11 9.60 4.82 10.98
CA TYR A 11 9.04 4.97 9.65
C TYR A 11 10.14 5.32 8.65
N SER A 12 10.11 4.60 7.52
CA SER A 12 10.85 4.91 6.31
C SER A 12 9.84 5.19 5.21
N TYR A 13 10.02 6.27 4.46
CA TYR A 13 9.08 6.66 3.42
C TYR A 13 9.70 7.59 2.38
N TYR A 14 9.14 7.58 1.19
CA TYR A 14 9.41 8.57 0.17
C TYR A 14 8.34 9.67 0.22
N GLU A 15 8.73 10.93 0.05
CA GLU A 15 7.79 12.06 0.05
C GLU A 15 8.20 13.12 -0.97
N VAL A 16 7.24 13.54 -1.80
CA VAL A 16 7.46 14.59 -2.80
C VAL A 16 6.18 15.40 -3.03
N GLY A 17 6.35 16.67 -3.41
CA GLY A 17 5.26 17.61 -3.67
C GLY A 17 4.65 18.21 -2.41
N GLU A 18 3.67 19.08 -2.64
CA GLU A 18 2.94 19.79 -1.60
C GLU A 18 1.44 19.78 -1.90
N GLY A 19 0.61 19.99 -0.88
CA GLY A 19 -0.84 20.03 -1.00
C GLY A 19 -1.54 18.79 -0.44
N THR A 20 -2.64 18.37 -1.06
CA THR A 20 -3.46 17.25 -0.58
C THR A 20 -2.64 15.95 -0.55
N PRO A 21 -2.59 15.23 0.60
CA PRO A 21 -1.77 14.03 0.70
C PRO A 21 -2.39 12.84 -0.04
N ILE A 22 -1.60 12.23 -0.92
CA ILE A 22 -1.84 10.90 -1.50
C ILE A 22 -0.89 9.93 -0.80
N LEU A 23 -1.44 8.97 -0.09
CA LEU A 23 -0.69 7.90 0.56
C LEU A 23 -0.73 6.66 -0.31
N VAL A 24 0.43 6.25 -0.83
CA VAL A 24 0.56 5.11 -1.73
C VAL A 24 0.98 3.87 -0.96
N LEU A 25 0.17 2.82 -1.03
CA LEU A 25 0.41 1.54 -0.36
C LEU A 25 0.80 0.48 -1.40
N HIS A 26 2.06 0.03 -1.30
CA HIS A 26 2.62 -0.96 -2.23
C HIS A 26 2.22 -2.40 -1.88
N GLY A 27 2.39 -3.31 -2.84
CA GLY A 27 2.20 -4.74 -2.65
C GLY A 27 3.46 -5.47 -2.17
N LEU A 28 3.35 -6.81 -2.06
CA LEU A 28 4.46 -7.67 -1.63
C LEU A 28 5.68 -7.61 -2.57
N MET A 29 5.44 -7.57 -3.88
CA MET A 29 6.48 -7.59 -4.92
C MET A 29 6.82 -6.18 -5.43
N GLY A 30 6.30 -5.14 -4.80
CA GLY A 30 6.47 -3.76 -5.24
C GLY A 30 7.19 -2.92 -4.20
N GLY A 31 8.26 -2.27 -4.63
CA GLY A 31 8.94 -1.23 -3.84
C GLY A 31 8.52 0.17 -4.28
N LEU A 32 9.21 1.15 -3.72
CA LEU A 32 9.05 2.57 -4.05
C LEU A 32 9.21 2.86 -5.55
N SER A 33 10.05 2.10 -6.25
CA SER A 33 10.36 2.27 -7.67
C SER A 33 9.14 2.10 -8.59
N ASN A 34 8.16 1.27 -8.20
CA ASN A 34 6.98 1.02 -9.03
C ASN A 34 6.04 2.24 -9.11
N PHE A 35 6.17 3.19 -8.20
CA PHE A 35 5.30 4.35 -8.10
C PHE A 35 5.98 5.68 -8.44
N GLY A 36 7.20 5.64 -8.99
CA GLY A 36 7.94 6.85 -9.38
C GLY A 36 7.13 7.73 -10.31
N GLY A 37 6.55 7.18 -11.37
CA GLY A 37 5.72 7.92 -12.31
C GLY A 37 4.46 8.52 -11.67
N VAL A 38 3.86 7.84 -10.70
CA VAL A 38 2.72 8.36 -9.92
C VAL A 38 3.18 9.56 -9.08
N ALA A 39 4.31 9.41 -8.39
CA ALA A 39 4.87 10.45 -7.55
C ALA A 39 5.24 11.68 -8.37
N ASP A 40 5.94 11.50 -9.49
CA ASP A 40 6.37 12.59 -10.38
C ASP A 40 5.16 13.33 -10.96
N TYR A 41 4.15 12.62 -11.44
CA TYR A 41 2.97 13.24 -12.02
C TYR A 41 2.16 14.04 -11.00
N PHE A 42 1.75 13.42 -9.90
CA PHE A 42 0.85 14.08 -8.95
C PHE A 42 1.52 15.16 -8.11
N SER A 43 2.83 15.06 -7.87
CA SER A 43 3.58 16.14 -7.18
C SER A 43 3.55 17.47 -7.91
N THR A 44 3.41 17.45 -9.25
CA THR A 44 3.27 18.66 -10.07
C THR A 44 1.85 19.18 -10.18
N LYS A 45 0.87 18.47 -9.60
CA LYS A 45 -0.57 18.76 -9.68
C LYS A 45 -1.18 19.22 -8.35
N GLY A 46 -0.37 19.68 -7.41
CA GLY A 46 -0.84 20.14 -6.11
C GLY A 46 -1.15 19.04 -5.11
N TYR A 47 -0.48 17.90 -5.25
CA TYR A 47 -0.55 16.80 -4.29
C TYR A 47 0.80 16.55 -3.62
N LYS A 48 0.73 16.18 -2.37
CA LYS A 48 1.87 15.63 -1.64
C LYS A 48 1.79 14.11 -1.71
N VAL A 49 2.68 13.49 -2.47
CA VAL A 49 2.73 12.03 -2.60
C VAL A 49 3.66 11.45 -1.54
N VAL A 50 3.14 10.53 -0.75
CA VAL A 50 3.87 9.86 0.32
C VAL A 50 3.76 8.34 0.13
N ILE A 51 4.90 7.66 0.11
CA ILE A 51 4.98 6.21 -0.09
C ILE A 51 5.71 5.60 1.12
N PRO A 52 4.99 5.16 2.17
CA PRO A 52 5.62 4.50 3.30
C PRO A 52 6.13 3.11 2.93
N GLU A 53 7.27 2.72 3.48
CA GLU A 53 7.68 1.32 3.50
C GLU A 53 6.81 0.56 4.49
N LEU A 54 5.98 -0.33 3.97
CA LEU A 54 5.20 -1.21 4.81
C LEU A 54 6.12 -2.27 5.45
N PRO A 55 5.94 -2.60 6.74
CA PRO A 55 6.81 -3.55 7.44
C PRO A 55 6.50 -5.01 7.05
N LEU A 56 6.52 -5.31 5.76
CA LEU A 56 6.15 -6.61 5.19
C LEU A 56 7.15 -7.71 5.55
N TYR A 57 8.42 -7.34 5.71
CA TYR A 57 9.53 -8.28 5.90
C TYR A 57 10.17 -8.22 7.29
N THR A 58 9.80 -7.24 8.11
CA THR A 58 10.43 -7.00 9.43
C THR A 58 9.65 -7.60 10.59
N GLN A 59 8.43 -8.06 10.37
CA GLN A 59 7.60 -8.66 11.39
C GLN A 59 7.49 -10.17 11.19
N ASN A 60 7.36 -10.91 12.29
CA ASN A 60 7.10 -12.34 12.26
C ASN A 60 5.84 -12.61 11.41
N ILE A 61 6.00 -13.33 10.31
CA ILE A 61 4.96 -13.63 9.32
C ILE A 61 3.66 -14.15 9.95
N LEU A 62 3.77 -14.85 11.08
CA LEU A 62 2.63 -15.38 11.82
C LEU A 62 1.76 -14.32 12.52
N LYS A 63 2.27 -13.08 12.67
CA LYS A 63 1.53 -11.95 13.28
C LYS A 63 1.12 -10.88 12.28
N THR A 64 1.48 -11.05 11.01
CA THR A 64 1.25 -10.06 9.97
C THR A 64 -0.09 -10.32 9.28
N ASN A 65 -1.07 -9.50 9.54
CA ASN A 65 -2.35 -9.54 8.87
C ASN A 65 -2.76 -8.14 8.38
N VAL A 66 -3.74 -8.08 7.50
CA VAL A 66 -4.24 -6.83 6.91
C VAL A 66 -4.67 -5.82 7.99
N LYS A 67 -5.22 -6.30 9.11
CA LYS A 67 -5.61 -5.47 10.25
C LYS A 67 -4.41 -4.76 10.90
N ALA A 68 -3.29 -5.47 11.07
CA ALA A 68 -2.07 -4.91 11.64
C ALA A 68 -1.47 -3.84 10.70
N PHE A 69 -1.47 -4.09 9.40
CA PHE A 69 -1.04 -3.09 8.41
C PHE A 69 -1.96 -1.89 8.35
N ALA A 70 -3.28 -2.06 8.42
CA ALA A 70 -4.22 -0.95 8.47
C ALA A 70 -4.00 -0.07 9.71
N LYS A 71 -3.68 -0.69 10.86
CA LYS A 71 -3.28 0.04 12.06
C LYS A 71 -1.96 0.80 11.86
N TYR A 72 -0.95 0.17 11.24
CA TYR A 72 0.30 0.84 10.91
C TYR A 72 0.06 2.07 10.04
N VAL A 73 -0.79 1.98 9.02
CA VAL A 73 -1.18 3.10 8.15
C VAL A 73 -1.87 4.21 8.95
N LYS A 74 -2.79 3.86 9.85
CA LYS A 74 -3.43 4.83 10.74
C LYS A 74 -2.40 5.57 11.60
N ASP A 75 -1.48 4.83 12.23
CA ASP A 75 -0.45 5.40 13.08
C ASP A 75 0.50 6.30 12.27
N PHE A 76 0.82 5.91 11.03
CA PHE A 76 1.63 6.71 10.11
C PHE A 76 0.92 8.01 9.69
N ILE A 77 -0.37 7.98 9.37
CA ILE A 77 -1.17 9.16 9.04
C ILE A 77 -1.14 10.15 10.22
N THR A 78 -1.30 9.63 11.45
CA THR A 78 -1.22 10.43 12.69
C THR A 78 0.18 11.01 12.89
N PHE A 79 1.23 10.21 12.69
CA PHE A 79 2.62 10.66 12.78
C PHE A 79 2.93 11.80 11.80
N LYS A 80 2.40 11.73 10.58
CA LYS A 80 2.54 12.79 9.57
C LYS A 80 1.68 14.03 9.85
N GLY A 81 0.80 13.98 10.83
CA GLY A 81 -0.13 15.07 11.13
C GLY A 81 -1.18 15.30 10.04
N PHE A 82 -1.45 14.30 9.21
CA PHE A 82 -2.47 14.41 8.18
C PHE A 82 -3.87 14.25 8.79
N ASP A 83 -4.77 15.17 8.44
CA ASP A 83 -6.17 15.06 8.83
C ASP A 83 -6.87 13.96 8.03
N ARG A 84 -6.83 14.08 6.70
CA ARG A 84 -7.38 13.09 5.77
C ARG A 84 -6.41 12.88 4.61
N VAL A 85 -6.40 11.66 4.07
CA VAL A 85 -5.53 11.28 2.94
C VAL A 85 -6.34 10.62 1.81
N ILE A 86 -5.87 10.77 0.59
CA ILE A 86 -6.27 9.90 -0.51
C ILE A 86 -5.41 8.65 -0.42
N LEU A 87 -6.02 7.49 -0.28
CA LEU A 87 -5.33 6.20 -0.31
C LEU A 87 -5.26 5.69 -1.75
N LEU A 88 -4.05 5.37 -2.21
CA LEU A 88 -3.82 4.66 -3.47
C LEU A 88 -3.13 3.34 -3.14
N GLY A 89 -3.82 2.23 -3.36
CA GLY A 89 -3.32 0.92 -3.01
C GLY A 89 -3.25 -0.04 -4.20
N ASN A 90 -2.14 -0.76 -4.31
CA ASN A 90 -1.95 -1.80 -5.32
C ASN A 90 -1.80 -3.18 -4.67
N SER A 91 -2.47 -4.19 -5.22
CA SER A 91 -2.38 -5.58 -4.76
C SER A 91 -2.70 -5.70 -3.25
N LEU A 92 -1.76 -6.17 -2.42
CA LEU A 92 -1.91 -6.19 -0.96
C LEU A 92 -2.14 -4.79 -0.39
N GLY A 93 -1.47 -3.76 -0.94
CA GLY A 93 -1.69 -2.37 -0.56
C GLY A 93 -3.13 -1.91 -0.80
N GLY A 94 -3.77 -2.41 -1.86
CA GLY A 94 -5.19 -2.19 -2.12
C GLY A 94 -6.09 -2.83 -1.06
N HIS A 95 -5.79 -4.05 -0.63
CA HIS A 95 -6.52 -4.73 0.45
C HIS A 95 -6.36 -3.98 1.79
N ILE A 96 -5.15 -3.53 2.09
CA ILE A 96 -4.88 -2.71 3.28
C ILE A 96 -5.68 -1.39 3.22
N ALA A 97 -5.68 -0.72 2.06
CA ALA A 97 -6.42 0.52 1.86
C ALA A 97 -7.93 0.36 2.05
N LEU A 98 -8.51 -0.72 1.51
CA LEU A 98 -9.92 -1.07 1.71
C LEU A 98 -10.24 -1.31 3.18
N TYR A 99 -9.44 -2.14 3.85
CA TYR A 99 -9.66 -2.44 5.26
C TYR A 99 -9.49 -1.18 6.13
N HIS A 100 -8.46 -0.37 5.85
CA HIS A 100 -8.24 0.90 6.55
C HIS A 100 -9.43 1.85 6.37
N SER A 101 -9.95 1.99 5.13
CA SER A 101 -11.09 2.86 4.84
C SER A 101 -12.37 2.42 5.56
N LYS A 102 -12.53 1.11 5.75
CA LYS A 102 -13.64 0.56 6.55
C LYS A 102 -13.49 0.88 8.04
N MET A 103 -12.27 0.78 8.57
CA MET A 103 -12.02 0.92 10.01
C MET A 103 -11.84 2.36 10.46
N TYR A 104 -11.35 3.24 9.58
CA TYR A 104 -11.02 4.63 9.88
C TYR A 104 -11.49 5.58 8.76
N PRO A 105 -12.80 5.58 8.45
CA PRO A 105 -13.34 6.36 7.33
C PRO A 105 -13.10 7.85 7.47
N GLU A 106 -13.01 8.35 8.69
CA GLU A 106 -12.75 9.77 8.99
C GLU A 106 -11.37 10.24 8.50
N LYS A 107 -10.43 9.31 8.32
CA LYS A 107 -9.07 9.58 7.85
C LYS A 107 -8.93 9.51 6.33
N VAL A 108 -9.99 9.16 5.60
CA VAL A 108 -9.94 8.91 4.17
C VAL A 108 -10.72 9.96 3.40
N ALA A 109 -10.02 10.70 2.53
CA ALA A 109 -10.62 11.66 1.60
C ALA A 109 -11.00 11.02 0.26
N GLY A 110 -10.32 9.96 -0.13
CA GLY A 110 -10.56 9.22 -1.37
C GLY A 110 -9.85 7.89 -1.36
N LEU A 111 -10.30 6.96 -2.20
CA LEU A 111 -9.75 5.62 -2.31
C LEU A 111 -9.58 5.25 -3.78
N VAL A 112 -8.35 4.91 -4.17
CA VAL A 112 -7.99 4.37 -5.48
C VAL A 112 -7.33 3.01 -5.26
N ILE A 113 -7.83 1.98 -5.92
CA ILE A 113 -7.29 0.62 -5.81
C ILE A 113 -7.01 0.05 -7.18
N THR A 114 -5.86 -0.62 -7.31
CA THR A 114 -5.44 -1.25 -8.55
C THR A 114 -5.01 -2.69 -8.27
N GLY A 115 -5.59 -3.66 -9.00
CA GLY A 115 -5.26 -5.08 -8.84
C GLY A 115 -5.37 -5.58 -7.40
N SER A 116 -6.33 -5.04 -6.64
CA SER A 116 -6.46 -5.34 -5.21
C SER A 116 -6.84 -6.79 -4.94
N SER A 117 -6.20 -7.40 -3.96
CA SER A 117 -6.68 -8.62 -3.35
C SER A 117 -7.86 -8.32 -2.40
N GLY A 118 -8.69 -9.30 -2.10
CA GLY A 118 -9.77 -9.19 -1.12
C GLY A 118 -11.11 -8.70 -1.65
N LEU A 119 -11.24 -8.35 -2.92
CA LEU A 119 -12.52 -7.89 -3.51
C LEU A 119 -13.40 -9.02 -4.06
N TYR A 120 -12.80 -10.12 -4.55
CA TYR A 120 -13.51 -11.14 -5.31
C TYR A 120 -13.19 -12.58 -4.89
N GLU A 121 -12.61 -12.78 -3.72
CA GLU A 121 -12.17 -14.13 -3.29
C GLU A 121 -13.33 -15.14 -3.18
N SER A 122 -14.53 -14.68 -2.91
CA SER A 122 -15.73 -15.51 -2.82
C SER A 122 -16.52 -15.62 -4.15
N ALA A 123 -16.23 -14.76 -5.13
CA ALA A 123 -16.98 -14.73 -6.38
C ALA A 123 -16.41 -15.61 -7.49
N MET A 124 -15.17 -16.08 -7.34
CA MET A 124 -14.46 -16.82 -8.39
C MET A 124 -14.59 -18.34 -8.29
N GLY A 125 -15.36 -18.86 -7.35
CA GLY A 125 -15.64 -20.28 -7.22
C GLY A 125 -14.42 -21.19 -7.02
N ASP A 126 -14.64 -22.50 -7.03
CA ASP A 126 -13.59 -23.53 -6.82
C ASP A 126 -12.58 -23.65 -7.97
N SER A 127 -12.74 -22.90 -9.05
CA SER A 127 -11.87 -22.95 -10.24
C SER A 127 -10.62 -22.08 -10.12
N TYR A 128 -10.49 -21.28 -9.08
CA TYR A 128 -9.30 -20.46 -8.87
C TYR A 128 -8.25 -21.23 -8.06
N PRO A 129 -6.99 -21.30 -8.51
CA PRO A 129 -5.96 -21.99 -7.75
C PRO A 129 -5.82 -21.37 -6.38
N LYS A 130 -5.87 -22.21 -5.36
CA LYS A 130 -5.74 -21.77 -3.96
C LYS A 130 -4.39 -21.07 -3.79
N ARG A 131 -4.36 -19.93 -3.09
CA ARG A 131 -3.14 -19.16 -2.79
C ARG A 131 -2.04 -19.95 -2.06
N GLY A 132 -2.33 -21.16 -1.58
CA GLY A 132 -1.39 -22.07 -0.99
C GLY A 132 -0.76 -23.06 -1.97
N ASP A 133 -1.07 -22.99 -3.27
CA ASP A 133 -0.46 -23.86 -4.26
C ASP A 133 0.92 -23.30 -4.64
N TYR A 134 1.96 -23.90 -4.06
CA TYR A 134 3.36 -23.52 -4.27
C TYR A 134 3.77 -23.59 -5.74
N GLU A 135 3.37 -24.63 -6.46
CA GLU A 135 3.74 -24.83 -7.88
C GLU A 135 3.08 -23.75 -8.77
N TYR A 136 1.85 -23.39 -8.49
CA TYR A 136 1.18 -22.31 -9.22
C TYR A 136 1.86 -20.97 -8.98
N ILE A 137 2.18 -20.63 -7.72
CA ILE A 137 2.85 -19.38 -7.37
C ILE A 137 4.24 -19.33 -7.98
N LYS A 138 5.01 -20.42 -7.91
CA LYS A 138 6.34 -20.54 -8.50
C LYS A 138 6.30 -20.31 -10.01
N LYS A 139 5.42 -20.99 -10.73
CA LYS A 139 5.26 -20.84 -12.18
C LYS A 139 4.86 -19.42 -12.59
N LYS A 140 4.04 -18.73 -11.77
CA LYS A 140 3.68 -17.33 -12.00
C LYS A 140 4.85 -16.40 -11.75
N ALA A 141 5.63 -16.63 -10.69
CA ALA A 141 6.82 -15.82 -10.39
C ALA A 141 7.90 -15.98 -11.49
N GLU A 142 8.15 -17.19 -11.97
CA GLU A 142 9.09 -17.46 -13.07
C GLU A 142 8.67 -16.82 -14.40
N GLY A 143 7.40 -16.51 -14.60
CA GLY A 143 6.89 -15.83 -15.80
C GLY A 143 6.88 -14.30 -15.73
N VAL A 144 7.31 -13.71 -14.63
CA VAL A 144 7.30 -12.26 -14.38
C VAL A 144 8.71 -11.64 -14.44
N PHE A 145 9.75 -12.51 -14.45
CA PHE A 145 11.17 -12.09 -14.54
C PHE A 145 11.80 -12.66 -15.82
#